data_1c483dcb719f9500e3a14479a37eb362
#
_entry.id   1c483dcb719f9500e3a14479a37eb362
#
_cell.length_a   1.000
_cell.length_b   1.000
_cell.length_c   1.000
_cell.angle_alpha   90.00
_cell.angle_beta   90.00
_cell.angle_gamma   90.00
#
_symmetry.space_group_name_H-M   'P 1'
#
loop_
_entity.id
_entity.type
_entity.pdbx_description
1 polymer ?
#
loop_
_entity_poly.entity_id
_entity_poly.type
_entity_poly.pdbx_seq_one_letter_code
_entity_poly.pdbx_strand_id
1 'polypeptide(L)'
;IRVILFPDAETYMELFKRPRWFTAIKNSLFMTLISTLSCTAVAFLFAYVIARLDVPCKKLFRFITLLPIVSPPFIVALSYILLFGVQGIITKGLLGLHVDIYGRLGLWIVQTVTFFPYAYSVIYGVIRGISTNLEYAAYNMGASRWHTFWTVTFPLSLPGIISGCLLVFIQSLEDFSNPATIGGDFTTLSVEVYQIINGTYD
;
A
#
# COMPACT_ATOMS: atom_id res chain seq x y z
N ILE A 1 11.53 32.24 -2.75
CA ILE A 1 11.89 31.88 -1.36
C ILE A 1 11.01 32.64 -0.35
N ARG A 2 10.71 33.96 -0.55
CA ARG A 2 9.85 34.75 0.36
C ARG A 2 8.40 34.23 0.41
N VAL A 3 7.86 33.78 -0.70
CA VAL A 3 6.50 33.20 -0.84
C VAL A 3 6.35 31.87 -0.10
N ILE A 4 7.42 31.09 0.01
CA ILE A 4 7.42 29.78 0.72
C ILE A 4 7.49 29.96 2.23
N LEU A 5 8.21 30.98 2.71
CA LEU A 5 8.42 31.20 4.15
C LEU A 5 7.30 32.01 4.82
N PHE A 6 6.61 32.86 4.06
CA PHE A 6 5.52 33.72 4.56
C PHE A 6 4.46 33.87 3.46
N PRO A 7 3.67 32.81 3.17
CA PRO A 7 2.64 32.91 2.16
C PRO A 7 1.50 33.80 2.68
N ASP A 8 1.21 34.88 1.94
CA ASP A 8 0.04 35.69 2.19
C ASP A 8 -1.24 34.90 1.91
N ALA A 9 -2.35 35.23 2.57
CA ALA A 9 -3.64 34.55 2.38
C ALA A 9 -4.10 34.53 0.90
N GLU A 10 -3.71 35.51 0.11
CA GLU A 10 -3.96 35.57 -1.33
C GLU A 10 -3.23 34.46 -2.08
N THR A 11 -1.98 34.18 -1.76
CA THR A 11 -1.20 33.10 -2.36
C THR A 11 -1.84 31.73 -2.11
N TYR A 12 -2.34 31.49 -0.89
CA TYR A 12 -3.10 30.27 -0.60
C TYR A 12 -4.40 30.18 -1.43
N MET A 13 -5.15 31.28 -1.53
CA MET A 13 -6.38 31.31 -2.33
C MET A 13 -6.12 31.07 -3.82
N GLU A 14 -5.01 31.55 -4.36
CA GLU A 14 -4.61 31.29 -5.74
C GLU A 14 -4.25 29.83 -5.98
N LEU A 15 -3.56 29.17 -5.04
CA LEU A 15 -3.28 27.72 -5.11
C LEU A 15 -4.57 26.90 -5.16
N PHE A 16 -5.54 27.24 -4.30
CA PHE A 16 -6.84 26.57 -4.29
C PHE A 16 -7.68 26.83 -5.54
N LYS A 17 -7.45 27.88 -6.30
CA LYS A 17 -8.14 28.15 -7.58
C LYS A 17 -7.60 27.32 -8.74
N ARG A 18 -6.43 26.71 -8.64
CA ARG A 18 -5.83 25.90 -9.72
C ARG A 18 -6.59 24.58 -9.90
N PRO A 19 -7.12 24.28 -11.09
CA PRO A 19 -7.86 23.02 -11.33
C PRO A 19 -7.04 21.76 -11.04
N ARG A 20 -5.72 21.82 -11.26
CA ARG A 20 -4.77 20.72 -10.99
C ARG A 20 -4.74 20.33 -9.52
N TRP A 21 -4.85 21.29 -8.60
CA TRP A 21 -4.87 21.04 -7.17
C TRP A 21 -6.00 20.10 -6.75
N PHE A 22 -7.21 20.36 -7.21
CA PHE A 22 -8.36 19.51 -6.95
C PHE A 22 -8.22 18.12 -7.58
N THR A 23 -7.61 18.04 -8.77
CA THR A 23 -7.34 16.77 -9.43
C THR A 23 -6.32 15.98 -8.64
N ALA A 24 -5.23 16.60 -8.17
CA ALA A 24 -4.22 15.95 -7.34
C ALA A 24 -4.79 15.44 -6.00
N ILE A 25 -5.66 16.22 -5.33
CA ILE A 25 -6.36 15.78 -4.12
C ILE A 25 -7.22 14.54 -4.39
N LYS A 26 -8.05 14.58 -5.44
CA LYS A 26 -8.90 13.44 -5.83
C LYS A 26 -8.08 12.21 -6.16
N ASN A 27 -6.99 12.38 -6.90
CA ASN A 27 -6.07 11.31 -7.27
C ASN A 27 -5.41 10.69 -6.03
N SER A 28 -4.93 11.53 -5.10
CA SER A 28 -4.34 11.05 -3.84
C SER A 28 -5.34 10.26 -3.01
N LEU A 29 -6.54 10.80 -2.79
CA LEU A 29 -7.57 10.11 -2.01
C LEU A 29 -8.00 8.79 -2.67
N PHE A 30 -8.20 8.80 -3.99
CA PHE A 30 -8.54 7.60 -4.75
C PHE A 30 -7.45 6.54 -4.62
N MET A 31 -6.19 6.93 -4.86
CA MET A 31 -5.06 6.00 -4.79
C MET A 31 -4.86 5.47 -3.38
N THR A 32 -4.92 6.34 -2.38
CA THR A 32 -4.81 5.95 -0.96
C THR A 32 -5.89 4.94 -0.58
N LEU A 33 -7.15 5.15 -0.98
CA LEU A 33 -8.23 4.23 -0.66
C LEU A 33 -8.04 2.86 -1.32
N ILE A 34 -7.75 2.82 -2.62
CA ILE A 34 -7.59 1.55 -3.33
C ILE A 34 -6.35 0.79 -2.86
N SER A 35 -5.24 1.48 -2.62
CA SER A 35 -4.01 0.89 -2.09
C SER A 35 -4.20 0.38 -0.67
N THR A 36 -4.90 1.12 0.18
CA THR A 36 -5.22 0.68 1.55
C THR A 36 -6.06 -0.59 1.55
N LEU A 37 -7.10 -0.65 0.73
CA LEU A 37 -7.96 -1.83 0.64
C LEU A 37 -7.19 -3.05 0.13
N SER A 38 -6.42 -2.89 -0.96
CA SER A 38 -5.64 -3.99 -1.53
C SER A 38 -4.53 -4.46 -0.59
N CYS A 39 -3.77 -3.53 0.01
CA CYS A 39 -2.73 -3.87 0.99
C CYS A 39 -3.30 -4.62 2.20
N THR A 40 -4.40 -4.11 2.76
CA THR A 40 -5.02 -4.73 3.94
C THR A 40 -5.57 -6.11 3.63
N ALA A 41 -6.21 -6.29 2.45
CA ALA A 41 -6.71 -7.59 2.01
C ALA A 41 -5.58 -8.60 1.83
N VAL A 42 -4.52 -8.23 1.09
CA VAL A 42 -3.35 -9.08 0.88
C VAL A 42 -2.66 -9.39 2.21
N ALA A 43 -2.47 -8.36 3.05
CA ALA A 43 -1.85 -8.51 4.36
C ALA A 43 -2.62 -9.46 5.29
N PHE A 44 -3.95 -9.34 5.32
CA PHE A 44 -4.80 -10.23 6.11
C PHE A 44 -4.70 -11.68 5.63
N LEU A 45 -4.77 -11.91 4.31
CA LEU A 45 -4.62 -13.25 3.74
C LEU A 45 -3.27 -13.88 4.12
N PHE A 46 -2.17 -13.13 3.92
CA PHE A 46 -0.84 -13.61 4.28
C PHE A 46 -0.70 -13.85 5.79
N ALA A 47 -1.18 -12.92 6.61
CA ALA A 47 -1.13 -13.02 8.06
C ALA A 47 -1.91 -14.25 8.57
N TYR A 48 -3.12 -14.46 8.04
CA TYR A 48 -3.95 -15.61 8.39
C TYR A 48 -3.30 -16.92 7.97
N VAL A 49 -2.84 -17.03 6.72
CA VAL A 49 -2.18 -18.24 6.20
C VAL A 49 -0.95 -18.59 7.04
N ILE A 50 -0.08 -17.62 7.28
CA ILE A 50 1.16 -17.88 8.03
C ILE A 50 0.90 -18.15 9.51
N ALA A 51 -0.13 -17.53 10.11
CA ALA A 51 -0.44 -17.73 11.53
C ALA A 51 -1.20 -19.04 11.81
N ARG A 52 -2.11 -19.45 10.92
CA ARG A 52 -3.09 -20.52 11.19
C ARG A 52 -2.90 -21.80 10.38
N LEU A 53 -2.25 -21.71 9.23
CA LEU A 53 -2.02 -22.87 8.38
C LEU A 53 -0.59 -23.39 8.51
N ASP A 54 -0.42 -24.71 8.30
CA ASP A 54 0.89 -25.34 8.29
C ASP A 54 1.52 -25.20 6.90
N VAL A 55 2.17 -24.05 6.67
CA VAL A 55 2.87 -23.75 5.44
C VAL A 55 4.33 -24.19 5.56
N PRO A 56 4.89 -24.90 4.57
CA PRO A 56 6.32 -25.20 4.56
C PRO A 56 7.13 -23.89 4.50
N CYS A 57 8.30 -23.88 5.12
CA CYS A 57 9.21 -22.73 5.12
C CYS A 57 8.60 -21.41 5.67
N LYS A 58 7.70 -21.44 6.67
CA LYS A 58 7.07 -20.27 7.28
C LYS A 58 8.04 -19.12 7.59
N LYS A 59 9.26 -19.45 8.05
CA LYS A 59 10.29 -18.45 8.39
C LYS A 59 10.75 -17.68 7.14
N LEU A 60 10.93 -18.38 6.02
CA LEU A 60 11.33 -17.76 4.75
C LEU A 60 10.23 -16.85 4.19
N PHE A 61 8.98 -17.33 4.17
CA PHE A 61 7.84 -16.51 3.74
C PHE A 61 7.69 -15.25 4.57
N ARG A 62 7.81 -15.35 5.90
CA ARG A 62 7.78 -14.19 6.79
C ARG A 62 8.92 -13.21 6.50
N PHE A 63 10.13 -13.72 6.26
CA PHE A 63 11.28 -12.89 5.94
C PHE A 63 11.07 -12.13 4.61
N ILE A 64 10.66 -12.83 3.56
CA ILE A 64 10.38 -12.23 2.24
C ILE A 64 9.28 -11.17 2.34
N THR A 65 8.21 -11.44 3.09
CA THR A 65 7.10 -10.50 3.29
C THR A 65 7.56 -9.19 3.93
N LEU A 66 8.56 -9.22 4.80
CA LEU A 66 9.05 -8.04 5.51
C LEU A 66 10.18 -7.29 4.77
N LEU A 67 10.75 -7.87 3.71
CA LEU A 67 11.84 -7.24 2.94
C LEU A 67 11.52 -5.82 2.46
N PRO A 68 10.33 -5.51 1.93
CA PRO A 68 10.04 -4.16 1.44
C PRO A 68 10.09 -3.08 2.53
N ILE A 69 9.87 -3.42 3.81
CA ILE A 69 9.95 -2.45 4.91
C ILE A 69 11.37 -1.88 5.05
N VAL A 70 12.39 -2.71 4.79
CA VAL A 70 13.79 -2.32 4.94
C VAL A 70 14.28 -1.51 3.73
N SER A 71 13.60 -1.66 2.60
CA SER A 71 13.97 -0.99 1.35
C SER A 71 13.34 0.39 1.27
N PRO A 72 14.08 1.43 0.86
CA PRO A 72 13.46 2.71 0.52
C PRO A 72 12.38 2.56 -0.55
N PRO A 73 11.23 3.25 -0.45
CA PRO A 73 10.09 3.05 -1.37
C PRO A 73 10.45 3.22 -2.85
N PHE A 74 11.31 4.19 -3.19
CA PHE A 74 11.73 4.40 -4.58
C PHE A 74 12.48 3.20 -5.18
N ILE A 75 13.18 2.40 -4.38
CA ILE A 75 13.88 1.19 -4.86
C ILE A 75 12.86 0.14 -5.31
N VAL A 76 11.74 0.02 -4.60
CA VAL A 76 10.66 -0.89 -4.99
C VAL A 76 10.06 -0.45 -6.34
N ALA A 77 9.80 0.85 -6.51
CA ALA A 77 9.31 1.41 -7.78
C ALA A 77 10.30 1.21 -8.92
N LEU A 78 11.60 1.48 -8.71
CA LEU A 78 12.63 1.24 -9.70
C LEU A 78 12.76 -0.25 -10.06
N SER A 79 12.72 -1.13 -9.09
CA SER A 79 12.76 -2.58 -9.33
C SER A 79 11.57 -3.04 -10.17
N TYR A 80 10.39 -2.48 -9.91
CA TYR A 80 9.20 -2.75 -10.70
C TYR A 80 9.37 -2.27 -12.15
N ILE A 81 9.92 -1.07 -12.36
CA ILE A 81 10.21 -0.54 -13.71
C ILE A 81 11.24 -1.42 -14.43
N LEU A 82 12.31 -1.83 -13.75
CA LEU A 82 13.34 -2.70 -14.34
C LEU A 82 12.81 -4.09 -14.71
N LEU A 83 11.88 -4.63 -13.94
CA LEU A 83 11.31 -5.94 -14.20
C LEU A 83 10.16 -5.90 -15.23
N PHE A 84 9.26 -4.92 -15.09
CA PHE A 84 7.99 -4.89 -15.81
C PHE A 84 7.82 -3.69 -16.75
N GLY A 85 8.77 -2.77 -16.82
CA GLY A 85 8.74 -1.61 -17.72
C GLY A 85 8.74 -1.99 -19.20
N VAL A 86 8.62 -0.99 -20.06
CA VAL A 86 8.62 -1.17 -21.54
C VAL A 86 9.86 -1.92 -22.03
N GLN A 87 11.01 -1.70 -21.36
CA GLN A 87 12.28 -2.41 -21.60
C GLN A 87 12.58 -3.45 -20.50
N GLY A 88 11.55 -3.83 -19.72
CA GLY A 88 11.71 -4.67 -18.55
C GLY A 88 12.19 -6.09 -18.86
N ILE A 89 12.93 -6.67 -17.94
CA ILE A 89 13.51 -8.01 -18.08
C ILE A 89 12.41 -9.06 -18.29
N ILE A 90 11.30 -8.94 -17.57
CA ILE A 90 10.18 -9.90 -17.67
C ILE A 90 9.30 -9.57 -18.88
N THR A 91 8.87 -8.33 -19.03
CA THR A 91 7.92 -7.94 -20.09
C THR A 91 8.52 -8.08 -21.47
N LYS A 92 9.65 -7.44 -21.72
CA LYS A 92 10.32 -7.50 -23.03
C LYS A 92 11.23 -8.72 -23.15
N GLY A 93 12.05 -9.00 -22.12
CA GLY A 93 13.07 -10.04 -22.20
C GLY A 93 12.50 -11.46 -22.24
N LEU A 94 11.50 -11.75 -21.39
CA LEU A 94 10.91 -13.09 -21.31
C LEU A 94 9.64 -13.26 -22.12
N LEU A 95 8.74 -12.25 -22.07
CA LEU A 95 7.39 -12.37 -22.66
C LEU A 95 7.25 -11.68 -24.02
N GLY A 96 8.22 -10.86 -24.45
CA GLY A 96 8.15 -10.10 -25.69
C GLY A 96 7.03 -9.08 -25.74
N LEU A 97 6.47 -8.69 -24.58
CA LEU A 97 5.35 -7.77 -24.47
C LEU A 97 5.84 -6.33 -24.31
N HIS A 98 5.11 -5.40 -24.93
CA HIS A 98 5.30 -3.97 -24.70
C HIS A 98 4.14 -3.49 -23.83
N VAL A 99 4.35 -3.40 -22.53
CA VAL A 99 3.34 -2.95 -21.57
C VAL A 99 3.76 -1.61 -20.99
N ASP A 100 2.88 -0.63 -21.06
CA ASP A 100 3.07 0.62 -20.34
C ASP A 100 2.60 0.42 -18.91
N ILE A 101 3.56 0.49 -17.98
CA ILE A 101 3.32 0.30 -16.55
C ILE A 101 3.20 1.61 -15.78
N TYR A 102 3.38 2.75 -16.48
CA TYR A 102 3.28 4.05 -15.84
C TYR A 102 1.82 4.45 -15.60
N GLY A 103 1.62 5.38 -14.66
CA GLY A 103 0.31 5.88 -14.31
C GLY A 103 -0.39 5.07 -13.23
N ARG A 104 -1.71 5.13 -13.25
CA ARG A 104 -2.61 4.69 -12.17
C ARG A 104 -2.43 3.23 -11.76
N LEU A 105 -2.38 2.32 -12.73
CA LEU A 105 -2.28 0.88 -12.47
C LEU A 105 -0.91 0.50 -11.90
N GLY A 106 0.16 1.00 -12.50
CA GLY A 106 1.51 0.74 -12.01
C GLY A 106 1.72 1.28 -10.61
N LEU A 107 1.27 2.51 -10.36
CA LEU A 107 1.34 3.11 -9.04
C LEU A 107 0.58 2.30 -7.98
N TRP A 108 -0.64 1.84 -8.30
CA TRP A 108 -1.41 0.98 -7.41
C TRP A 108 -0.69 -0.32 -7.04
N ILE A 109 -0.12 -1.01 -8.06
CA ILE A 109 0.61 -2.26 -7.83
C ILE A 109 1.85 -2.01 -6.97
N VAL A 110 2.65 -0.98 -7.32
CA VAL A 110 3.87 -0.65 -6.57
C VAL A 110 3.54 -0.26 -5.13
N GLN A 111 2.54 0.60 -4.90
CA GLN A 111 2.11 0.95 -3.54
C GLN A 111 1.61 -0.28 -2.77
N THR A 112 0.89 -1.19 -3.45
CA THR A 112 0.43 -2.42 -2.79
C THR A 112 1.62 -3.27 -2.33
N VAL A 113 2.63 -3.47 -3.16
CA VAL A 113 3.84 -4.23 -2.80
C VAL A 113 4.67 -3.52 -1.72
N THR A 114 4.75 -2.18 -1.79
CA THR A 114 5.54 -1.37 -0.85
C THR A 114 4.91 -1.36 0.55
N PHE A 115 3.59 -1.23 0.64
CA PHE A 115 2.92 -0.93 1.91
C PHE A 115 2.20 -2.12 2.55
N PHE A 116 1.89 -3.21 1.81
CA PHE A 116 1.24 -4.37 2.44
C PHE A 116 2.01 -4.98 3.62
N PRO A 117 3.38 -4.96 3.66
CA PRO A 117 4.10 -5.51 4.79
C PRO A 117 3.85 -4.77 6.11
N TYR A 118 3.51 -3.47 6.06
CA TYR A 118 3.16 -2.68 7.24
C TYR A 118 1.85 -3.18 7.85
N ALA A 119 0.80 -3.33 7.03
CA ALA A 119 -0.46 -3.93 7.49
C ALA A 119 -0.26 -5.37 7.95
N TYR A 120 0.54 -6.16 7.20
CA TYR A 120 0.87 -7.54 7.55
C TYR A 120 1.48 -7.65 8.96
N SER A 121 2.44 -6.81 9.30
CA SER A 121 3.10 -6.86 10.61
C SER A 121 2.12 -6.68 11.76
N VAL A 122 1.21 -5.72 11.64
CA VAL A 122 0.20 -5.41 12.66
C VAL A 122 -0.84 -6.53 12.75
N ILE A 123 -1.41 -6.92 11.60
CA ILE A 123 -2.46 -7.95 11.54
C ILE A 123 -1.93 -9.29 12.00
N TYR A 124 -0.73 -9.67 11.57
CA TYR A 124 -0.07 -10.91 11.99
C TYR A 124 0.17 -10.94 13.50
N GLY A 125 0.61 -9.83 14.09
CA GLY A 125 0.78 -9.70 15.54
C GLY A 125 -0.50 -9.97 16.30
N VAL A 126 -1.62 -9.40 15.85
CA VAL A 126 -2.94 -9.60 16.47
C VAL A 126 -3.42 -11.03 16.28
N ILE A 127 -3.41 -11.58 15.06
CA ILE A 127 -3.88 -12.94 14.80
C ILE A 127 -3.07 -13.97 15.60
N ARG A 128 -1.76 -13.77 15.71
CA ARG A 128 -0.90 -14.65 16.52
C ARG A 128 -1.23 -14.60 18.01
N GLY A 129 -1.71 -13.46 18.51
CA GLY A 129 -2.12 -13.27 19.89
C GLY A 129 -3.47 -13.92 20.24
N ILE A 130 -4.30 -14.23 19.24
CA ILE A 130 -5.58 -14.92 19.46
C ILE A 130 -5.30 -16.37 19.88
N SER A 131 -5.82 -16.77 21.04
CA SER A 131 -5.67 -18.14 21.54
C SER A 131 -6.33 -19.15 20.59
N THR A 132 -5.57 -20.14 20.15
CA THR A 132 -6.09 -21.26 19.35
C THR A 132 -7.13 -22.10 20.11
N ASN A 133 -7.12 -22.04 21.43
CA ASN A 133 -8.11 -22.74 22.25
C ASN A 133 -9.55 -22.27 21.98
N LEU A 134 -9.74 -21.01 21.58
CA LEU A 134 -11.06 -20.50 21.18
C LEU A 134 -11.57 -21.18 19.91
N GLU A 135 -10.69 -21.40 18.94
CA GLU A 135 -11.02 -22.11 17.71
C GLU A 135 -11.30 -23.61 17.99
N TYR A 136 -10.48 -24.25 18.84
CA TYR A 136 -10.72 -25.62 19.25
C TYR A 136 -12.02 -25.79 20.06
N ALA A 137 -12.36 -24.83 20.91
CA ALA A 137 -13.64 -24.85 21.62
C ALA A 137 -14.84 -24.81 20.67
N ALA A 138 -14.76 -23.94 19.63
CA ALA A 138 -15.78 -23.88 18.59
C ALA A 138 -15.89 -25.21 17.80
N TYR A 139 -14.76 -25.83 17.46
CA TYR A 139 -14.76 -27.13 16.78
C TYR A 139 -15.36 -28.24 17.64
N ASN A 140 -15.06 -28.25 18.94
CA ASN A 140 -15.63 -29.24 19.90
C ASN A 140 -17.14 -29.07 20.06
N MET A 141 -17.66 -27.84 19.83
CA MET A 141 -19.11 -27.59 19.79
C MET A 141 -19.75 -27.89 18.42
N GLY A 142 -19.00 -28.49 17.49
CA GLY A 142 -19.50 -28.86 16.16
C GLY A 142 -19.43 -27.77 15.10
N ALA A 143 -18.80 -26.63 15.35
CA ALA A 143 -18.64 -25.58 14.36
C ALA A 143 -17.70 -26.00 13.23
N SER A 144 -18.06 -25.69 11.99
CA SER A 144 -17.18 -25.87 10.84
C SER A 144 -16.03 -24.85 10.85
N ARG A 145 -14.95 -25.12 10.11
CA ARG A 145 -13.80 -24.19 9.98
C ARG A 145 -14.23 -22.82 9.44
N TRP A 146 -15.15 -22.79 8.46
CA TRP A 146 -15.70 -21.59 7.89
C TRP A 146 -16.53 -20.79 8.90
N HIS A 147 -17.36 -21.47 9.68
CA HIS A 147 -18.14 -20.83 10.73
C HIS A 147 -17.24 -20.26 11.83
N THR A 148 -16.25 -21.03 12.30
CA THR A 148 -15.26 -20.57 13.29
C THR A 148 -14.46 -19.36 12.78
N PHE A 149 -14.08 -19.36 11.50
CA PHE A 149 -13.41 -18.20 10.92
C PHE A 149 -14.25 -16.91 11.04
N TRP A 150 -15.51 -16.94 10.64
CA TRP A 150 -16.36 -15.75 10.66
C TRP A 150 -16.87 -15.35 12.03
N THR A 151 -17.00 -16.29 12.97
CA THR A 151 -17.56 -16.03 14.32
C THR A 151 -16.50 -15.79 15.38
N VAL A 152 -15.28 -16.30 15.19
CA VAL A 152 -14.20 -16.20 16.19
C VAL A 152 -13.00 -15.46 15.61
N THR A 153 -12.36 -16.01 14.58
CA THR A 153 -11.05 -15.52 14.14
C THR A 153 -11.14 -14.15 13.49
N PHE A 154 -12.07 -13.93 12.57
CA PHE A 154 -12.23 -12.67 11.87
C PHE A 154 -12.64 -11.51 12.81
N PRO A 155 -13.65 -11.64 13.67
CA PRO A 155 -14.01 -10.59 14.62
C PRO A 155 -12.89 -10.23 15.58
N LEU A 156 -12.17 -11.22 16.10
CA LEU A 156 -11.04 -10.99 16.99
C LEU A 156 -9.82 -10.38 16.28
N SER A 157 -9.72 -10.52 14.96
CA SER A 157 -8.67 -9.87 14.15
C SER A 157 -9.01 -8.45 13.72
N LEU A 158 -10.27 -7.99 13.86
CA LEU A 158 -10.72 -6.65 13.44
C LEU A 158 -9.86 -5.51 14.00
N PRO A 159 -9.46 -5.48 15.29
CA PRO A 159 -8.59 -4.43 15.78
C PRO A 159 -7.26 -4.34 15.01
N GLY A 160 -6.68 -5.49 14.65
CA GLY A 160 -5.46 -5.55 13.84
C GLY A 160 -5.70 -5.09 12.39
N ILE A 161 -6.83 -5.49 11.80
CA ILE A 161 -7.22 -5.08 10.45
C ILE A 161 -7.41 -3.57 10.39
N ILE A 162 -8.15 -2.98 11.34
CA ILE A 162 -8.39 -1.53 11.40
C ILE A 162 -7.08 -0.77 11.59
N SER A 163 -6.22 -1.22 12.52
CA SER A 163 -4.93 -0.59 12.79
C SER A 163 -4.00 -0.68 11.58
N GLY A 164 -3.93 -1.83 10.91
CA GLY A 164 -3.17 -2.02 9.69
C GLY A 164 -3.69 -1.16 8.53
N CYS A 165 -5.02 -1.07 8.39
CA CYS A 165 -5.69 -0.22 7.42
C CYS A 165 -5.34 1.27 7.62
N LEU A 166 -5.42 1.77 8.84
CA LEU A 166 -5.06 3.16 9.17
C LEU A 166 -3.57 3.45 8.91
N LEU A 167 -2.70 2.52 9.27
CA LEU A 167 -1.27 2.67 9.03
C LEU A 167 -0.97 2.79 7.54
N VAL A 168 -1.52 1.89 6.71
CA VAL A 168 -1.32 1.94 5.25
C VAL A 168 -1.96 3.18 4.64
N PHE A 169 -3.12 3.60 5.15
CA PHE A 169 -3.77 4.82 4.70
C PHE A 169 -2.87 6.04 4.85
N ILE A 170 -2.24 6.20 6.02
CA ILE A 170 -1.29 7.30 6.29
C ILE A 170 -0.07 7.17 5.36
N GLN A 171 0.55 5.98 5.29
CA GLN A 171 1.73 5.75 4.46
C GLN A 171 1.47 6.02 2.96
N SER A 172 0.31 5.62 2.45
CA SER A 172 -0.06 5.86 1.06
C SER A 172 -0.41 7.33 0.77
N LEU A 173 -1.01 8.03 1.75
CA LEU A 173 -1.38 9.44 1.60
C LEU A 173 -0.14 10.35 1.56
N GLU A 174 0.86 10.07 2.38
CA GLU A 174 2.11 10.82 2.44
C GLU A 174 3.14 10.39 1.39
N ASP A 175 2.85 9.33 0.63
CA ASP A 175 3.79 8.79 -0.35
C ASP A 175 4.09 9.79 -1.48
N PHE A 176 5.34 10.17 -1.55
CA PHE A 176 5.91 10.97 -2.63
C PHE A 176 6.71 10.12 -3.61
N SER A 177 7.45 9.14 -3.08
CA SER A 177 8.48 8.42 -3.83
C SER A 177 7.93 7.58 -4.98
N ASN A 178 6.88 6.80 -4.73
CA ASN A 178 6.27 5.97 -5.76
C ASN A 178 5.56 6.79 -6.84
N PRO A 179 4.68 7.77 -6.51
CA PRO A 179 4.06 8.61 -7.53
C PRO A 179 5.07 9.42 -8.35
N ALA A 180 6.12 9.95 -7.74
CA ALA A 180 7.16 10.69 -8.45
C ALA A 180 7.96 9.81 -9.43
N THR A 181 8.05 8.49 -9.16
CA THR A 181 8.83 7.55 -9.96
C THR A 181 8.00 6.89 -11.07
N ILE A 182 6.77 6.47 -10.78
CA ILE A 182 5.96 5.65 -11.69
C ILE A 182 4.59 6.28 -12.02
N GLY A 183 4.24 7.39 -11.38
CA GLY A 183 2.93 8.02 -11.54
C GLY A 183 2.62 8.49 -12.98
N GLY A 184 3.64 8.84 -13.76
CA GLY A 184 3.43 9.39 -15.11
C GLY A 184 2.53 10.62 -15.06
N ASP A 185 1.47 10.63 -15.87
CA ASP A 185 0.48 11.73 -15.89
C ASP A 185 -0.50 11.72 -14.69
N PHE A 186 -0.45 10.68 -13.86
CA PHE A 186 -1.27 10.57 -12.66
C PHE A 186 -0.60 11.25 -11.47
N THR A 187 -0.82 12.56 -11.37
CA THR A 187 -0.23 13.40 -10.32
C THR A 187 -0.98 13.24 -9.00
N THR A 188 -0.23 13.06 -7.91
CA THR A 188 -0.73 13.06 -6.54
C THR A 188 -0.42 14.38 -5.84
N LEU A 189 -1.07 14.64 -4.70
CA LEU A 189 -0.91 15.87 -3.94
C LEU A 189 0.54 16.11 -3.51
N SER A 190 1.24 15.07 -3.04
CA SER A 190 2.64 15.15 -2.64
C SER A 190 3.57 15.56 -3.78
N VAL A 191 3.34 15.02 -4.98
CA VAL A 191 4.10 15.38 -6.19
C VAL A 191 3.76 16.80 -6.66
N GLU A 192 2.48 17.18 -6.65
CA GLU A 192 2.04 18.53 -7.03
C GLU A 192 2.65 19.61 -6.11
N VAL A 193 2.63 19.38 -4.79
CA VAL A 193 3.27 20.27 -3.82
C VAL A 193 4.77 20.42 -4.10
N TYR A 194 5.45 19.29 -4.36
CA TYR A 194 6.88 19.33 -4.70
C TYR A 194 7.17 20.13 -5.96
N GLN A 195 6.37 19.98 -7.01
CA GLN A 195 6.53 20.68 -8.27
C GLN A 195 6.30 22.20 -8.11
N ILE A 196 5.31 22.60 -7.31
CA ILE A 196 5.05 24.00 -6.99
C ILE A 196 6.24 24.62 -6.24
N ILE A 197 6.79 23.92 -5.24
CA ILE A 197 7.92 24.41 -4.45
C ILE A 197 9.19 24.59 -5.30
N ASN A 198 9.42 23.69 -6.25
CA ASN A 198 10.61 23.75 -7.11
C ASN A 198 10.45 24.65 -8.36
N GLY A 199 9.33 25.38 -8.46
CA GLY A 199 9.11 26.32 -9.56
C GLY A 199 9.00 25.66 -10.94
N THR A 200 8.61 24.39 -10.98
CA THR A 200 8.49 23.64 -12.24
C THR A 200 7.26 24.06 -13.04
N TYR A 201 6.42 24.91 -12.45
CA TYR A 201 5.24 25.52 -13.06
C TYR A 201 5.31 27.04 -12.95
N ASP A 202 5.83 27.70 -13.98
CA ASP A 202 5.54 29.11 -14.29
C ASP A 202 4.20 29.22 -15.04
#